data_37b2392ab6417cfcbfac9777eed2c43e
#
_entry.id   37b2392ab6417cfcbfac9777eed2c43e
#
_cell.length_a   1.000
_cell.length_b   1.000
_cell.length_c   1.000
_cell.angle_alpha   90.00
_cell.angle_beta   90.00
_cell.angle_gamma   90.00
#
_symmetry.space_group_name_H-M   'P 1'
#
loop_
_entity.id
_entity.type
_entity.pdbx_description
1 polymer ?
#
loop_
_entity_poly.entity_id
_entity_poly.type
_entity_poly.pdbx_seq_one_letter_code
_entity_poly.pdbx_strand_id
1 'polypeptide(L)'
;KTEVIIRALFLAAKSNVQSIVFVPTTLLSRQHYNNFLKRFSIFNINIAEVSRLVSQKDKKQIFSDCAEGKIDILIGTHALLSDKLSFKNLGLIIYDEEQKLGTLQKEKFKEIAPNAHVLALSATPIPRTLSMSLSGVKDLSLILTAPFERLAVRSYVAKFDEITIKEA
;
A
#
# COMPACT_ATOMS: atom_id res chain seq x y z
N LYS A 1 -9.12 5.28 -3.62
CA LYS A 1 -7.66 5.13 -3.46
C LYS A 1 -7.15 3.86 -4.17
N THR A 2 -7.76 2.71 -3.95
CA THR A 2 -7.29 1.41 -4.49
C THR A 2 -7.18 1.40 -6.03
N GLU A 3 -8.10 2.05 -6.74
CA GLU A 3 -8.04 2.15 -8.20
C GLU A 3 -6.79 2.91 -8.69
N VAL A 4 -6.36 3.94 -7.97
CA VAL A 4 -5.11 4.67 -8.28
C VAL A 4 -3.90 3.75 -8.12
N ILE A 5 -3.86 2.97 -7.02
CA ILE A 5 -2.82 1.96 -6.79
C ILE A 5 -2.76 0.98 -7.96
N ILE A 6 -3.90 0.40 -8.35
CA ILE A 6 -3.97 -0.60 -9.42
C ILE A 6 -3.44 -0.04 -10.75
N ARG A 7 -3.79 1.19 -11.10
CA ARG A 7 -3.29 1.83 -12.33
C ARG A 7 -1.80 2.09 -12.30
N ALA A 8 -1.28 2.57 -11.18
CA ALA A 8 0.16 2.79 -11.02
C ALA A 8 0.95 1.46 -11.12
N LEU A 9 0.47 0.41 -10.45
CA LEU A 9 1.06 -0.94 -10.51
C LEU A 9 1.04 -1.52 -11.93
N PHE A 10 -0.06 -1.31 -12.66
CA PHE A 10 -0.16 -1.76 -14.04
C PHE A 10 0.87 -1.10 -14.96
N LEU A 11 1.02 0.21 -14.83
CA LEU A 11 2.01 0.96 -15.61
C LEU A 11 3.44 0.50 -15.28
N ALA A 12 3.76 0.33 -14.00
CA ALA A 12 5.07 -0.18 -13.58
C ALA A 12 5.35 -1.58 -14.14
N ALA A 13 4.41 -2.52 -14.00
CA ALA A 13 4.55 -3.88 -14.51
C ALA A 13 4.71 -3.90 -16.05
N LYS A 14 3.95 -3.07 -16.79
CA LYS A 14 4.10 -2.92 -18.24
C LYS A 14 5.45 -2.35 -18.66
N SER A 15 6.10 -1.60 -17.79
CA SER A 15 7.45 -1.07 -18.00
C SER A 15 8.54 -2.01 -17.49
N ASN A 16 8.23 -3.26 -17.13
CA ASN A 16 9.14 -4.23 -16.52
C ASN A 16 9.83 -3.72 -15.25
N VAL A 17 9.08 -2.96 -14.45
CA VAL A 17 9.53 -2.39 -13.18
C VAL A 17 8.78 -3.07 -12.04
N GLN A 18 9.55 -3.58 -11.07
CA GLN A 18 9.00 -4.19 -9.87
C GLN A 18 8.44 -3.15 -8.92
N SER A 19 7.41 -3.52 -8.19
CA SER A 19 6.69 -2.63 -7.28
C SER A 19 6.50 -3.23 -5.90
N ILE A 20 6.58 -2.39 -4.86
CA ILE A 20 6.19 -2.74 -3.49
C ILE A 20 4.90 -2.01 -3.13
N VAL A 21 4.00 -2.71 -2.47
CA VAL A 21 2.82 -2.12 -1.79
C VAL A 21 2.90 -2.40 -0.30
N PHE A 22 3.26 -1.39 0.47
CA PHE A 22 3.27 -1.47 1.91
C PHE A 22 1.89 -1.14 2.48
N VAL A 23 1.43 -1.99 3.39
CA VAL A 23 0.17 -1.81 4.12
C VAL A 23 0.38 -2.05 5.63
N PRO A 24 -0.37 -1.38 6.51
CA PRO A 24 -0.09 -1.44 7.95
C PRO A 24 -0.52 -2.75 8.61
N THR A 25 -1.45 -3.50 8.02
CA THR A 25 -2.02 -4.71 8.64
C THR A 25 -2.03 -5.91 7.70
N THR A 26 -1.96 -7.10 8.28
CA THR A 26 -2.05 -8.36 7.51
C THR A 26 -3.41 -8.55 6.84
N LEU A 27 -4.48 -8.01 7.42
CA LEU A 27 -5.81 -8.05 6.82
C LEU A 27 -5.87 -7.22 5.54
N LEU A 28 -5.35 -6.00 5.57
CA LEU A 28 -5.25 -5.15 4.37
C LEU A 28 -4.33 -5.76 3.31
N SER A 29 -3.21 -6.39 3.73
CA SER A 29 -2.31 -7.09 2.82
C SER A 29 -3.07 -8.17 2.04
N ARG A 30 -3.80 -9.03 2.75
CA ARG A 30 -4.60 -10.09 2.14
C ARG A 30 -5.73 -9.55 1.26
N GLN A 31 -6.39 -8.48 1.69
CA GLN A 31 -7.45 -7.83 0.92
C GLN A 31 -6.92 -7.26 -0.40
N HIS A 32 -5.80 -6.53 -0.38
CA HIS A 32 -5.16 -6.01 -1.58
C HIS A 32 -4.67 -7.14 -2.49
N TYR A 33 -4.02 -8.16 -1.92
CA TYR A 33 -3.55 -9.32 -2.68
C TYR A 33 -4.68 -9.98 -3.48
N ASN A 34 -5.79 -10.31 -2.82
CA ASN A 34 -6.94 -10.94 -3.48
C ASN A 34 -7.58 -10.02 -4.53
N ASN A 35 -7.66 -8.73 -4.26
CA ASN A 35 -8.21 -7.75 -5.19
C ASN A 35 -7.32 -7.59 -6.43
N PHE A 36 -6.01 -7.51 -6.25
CA PHE A 36 -5.06 -7.38 -7.35
C PHE A 36 -5.00 -8.65 -8.20
N LEU A 37 -5.04 -9.84 -7.60
CA LEU A 37 -5.15 -11.09 -8.34
C LEU A 37 -6.37 -11.10 -9.28
N LYS A 38 -7.53 -10.67 -8.79
CA LYS A 38 -8.75 -10.57 -9.61
C LYS A 38 -8.60 -9.56 -10.74
N ARG A 39 -8.04 -8.38 -10.44
CA ARG A 39 -7.91 -7.27 -11.42
C ARG A 39 -6.86 -7.55 -12.48
N PHE A 40 -5.79 -8.24 -12.13
CA PHE A 40 -4.70 -8.55 -13.05
C PHE A 40 -4.79 -9.95 -13.67
N SER A 41 -5.87 -10.70 -13.42
CA SER A 41 -6.04 -12.10 -13.86
C SER A 41 -5.90 -12.33 -15.37
N ILE A 42 -6.20 -11.32 -16.18
CA ILE A 42 -6.07 -11.37 -17.65
C ILE A 42 -4.70 -10.89 -18.15
N PHE A 43 -3.85 -10.42 -17.25
CA PHE A 43 -2.50 -9.94 -17.57
C PHE A 43 -1.46 -10.89 -17.00
N ASN A 44 -0.34 -11.03 -17.67
CA ASN A 44 0.78 -11.82 -17.18
C ASN A 44 1.58 -10.99 -16.15
N ILE A 45 1.01 -10.77 -14.96
CA ILE A 45 1.61 -10.00 -13.85
C ILE A 45 1.66 -10.91 -12.63
N ASN A 46 2.86 -11.16 -12.13
CA ASN A 46 3.12 -12.02 -10.99
C ASN A 46 3.05 -11.23 -9.69
N ILE A 47 2.14 -11.63 -8.80
CA ILE A 47 1.87 -10.94 -7.55
C ILE A 47 2.16 -11.88 -6.39
N ALA A 48 2.87 -11.41 -5.38
CA ALA A 48 3.09 -12.13 -4.15
C ALA A 48 2.70 -11.29 -2.92
N GLU A 49 2.39 -12.00 -1.82
CA GLU A 49 2.14 -11.38 -0.51
C GLU A 49 3.17 -11.87 0.49
N VAL A 50 3.69 -10.95 1.30
CA VAL A 50 4.56 -11.28 2.43
C VAL A 50 4.05 -10.62 3.70
N SER A 51 3.68 -11.44 4.68
CA SER A 51 3.20 -11.00 5.99
C SER A 51 3.66 -12.00 7.08
N ARG A 52 3.31 -11.73 8.34
CA ARG A 52 3.60 -12.68 9.42
C ARG A 52 2.90 -14.04 9.27
N LEU A 53 1.84 -14.10 8.47
CA LEU A 53 1.06 -15.31 8.23
C LEU A 53 1.68 -16.22 7.17
N VAL A 54 2.65 -15.73 6.40
CA VAL A 54 3.36 -16.51 5.38
C VAL A 54 4.47 -17.30 6.04
N SER A 55 4.59 -18.59 5.69
CA SER A 55 5.62 -19.47 6.27
C SER A 55 7.05 -18.97 5.96
N GLN A 56 8.01 -19.33 6.79
CA GLN A 56 9.42 -18.96 6.55
C GLN A 56 9.98 -19.55 5.26
N LYS A 57 9.52 -20.74 4.88
CA LYS A 57 9.89 -21.39 3.62
C LYS A 57 9.38 -20.58 2.42
N ASP A 58 8.10 -20.21 2.43
CA ASP A 58 7.49 -19.45 1.34
C ASP A 58 8.08 -18.04 1.25
N LYS A 59 8.37 -17.40 2.41
CA LYS A 59 9.07 -16.10 2.41
C LYS A 59 10.44 -16.16 1.72
N LYS A 60 11.22 -17.19 1.99
CA LYS A 60 12.52 -17.37 1.33
C LYS A 60 12.36 -17.50 -0.18
N GLN A 61 11.37 -18.28 -0.62
CA GLN A 61 11.09 -18.45 -2.05
C GLN A 61 10.65 -17.12 -2.68
N ILE A 62 9.71 -16.39 -2.05
CA ILE A 62 9.25 -15.08 -2.53
C ILE A 62 10.43 -14.10 -2.64
N PHE A 63 11.33 -14.07 -1.67
CA PHE A 63 12.49 -13.18 -1.70
C PHE A 63 13.48 -13.55 -2.83
N SER A 64 13.70 -14.84 -3.07
CA SER A 64 14.48 -15.30 -4.23
C SER A 64 13.83 -14.87 -5.54
N ASP A 65 12.53 -15.09 -5.68
CA ASP A 65 11.79 -14.72 -6.89
C ASP A 65 11.74 -13.20 -7.12
N CYS A 66 11.73 -12.39 -6.05
CA CYS A 66 11.89 -10.93 -6.16
C CYS A 66 13.28 -10.55 -6.69
N ALA A 67 14.35 -11.16 -6.15
CA ALA A 67 15.72 -10.91 -6.56
C ALA A 67 15.98 -11.31 -8.03
N GLU A 68 15.32 -12.35 -8.50
CA GLU A 68 15.39 -12.83 -9.88
C GLU A 68 14.49 -12.03 -10.85
N GLY A 69 13.61 -11.17 -10.33
CA GLY A 69 12.66 -10.39 -11.13
C GLY A 69 11.44 -11.18 -11.62
N LYS A 70 11.13 -12.32 -10.97
CA LYS A 70 9.97 -13.15 -11.31
C LYS A 70 8.67 -12.61 -10.71
N ILE A 71 8.74 -11.77 -9.67
CA ILE A 71 7.60 -11.12 -9.04
C ILE A 71 7.58 -9.65 -9.45
N ASP A 72 6.47 -9.22 -10.04
CA ASP A 72 6.25 -7.84 -10.49
C ASP A 72 5.73 -6.97 -9.35
N ILE A 73 4.85 -7.52 -8.51
CA ILE A 73 4.20 -6.78 -7.41
C ILE A 73 4.33 -7.58 -6.12
N LEU A 74 5.00 -6.99 -5.13
CA LEU A 74 5.08 -7.54 -3.78
C LEU A 74 4.26 -6.72 -2.81
N ILE A 75 3.26 -7.34 -2.18
CA ILE A 75 2.43 -6.69 -1.17
C ILE A 75 2.84 -7.20 0.20
N GLY A 76 2.88 -6.32 1.19
CA GLY A 76 3.18 -6.79 2.53
C GLY A 76 3.12 -5.73 3.61
N THR A 77 3.42 -6.22 4.81
CA THR A 77 3.53 -5.40 6.02
C THR A 77 5.01 -5.17 6.37
N HIS A 78 5.33 -5.05 7.64
CA HIS A 78 6.72 -4.91 8.13
C HIS A 78 7.69 -6.00 7.65
N ALA A 79 7.18 -7.14 7.16
CA ALA A 79 8.02 -8.17 6.57
C ALA A 79 8.78 -7.70 5.32
N LEU A 80 8.30 -6.64 4.66
CA LEU A 80 8.97 -5.97 3.54
C LEU A 80 10.26 -5.21 3.95
N LEU A 81 10.46 -4.98 5.24
CA LEU A 81 11.65 -4.30 5.77
C LEU A 81 12.79 -5.27 6.11
N SER A 82 12.69 -6.53 5.68
CA SER A 82 13.73 -7.53 5.88
C SER A 82 14.99 -7.20 5.07
N ASP A 83 16.15 -7.27 5.71
CA ASP A 83 17.46 -7.08 5.03
C ASP A 83 17.75 -8.19 4.00
N LYS A 84 16.98 -9.29 4.04
CA LYS A 84 17.08 -10.39 3.07
C LYS A 84 16.28 -10.15 1.80
N LEU A 85 15.44 -9.12 1.76
CA LEU A 85 14.65 -8.78 0.59
C LEU A 85 15.46 -7.90 -0.36
N SER A 86 15.58 -8.34 -1.58
CA SER A 86 16.22 -7.59 -2.67
C SER A 86 15.39 -7.70 -3.94
N PHE A 87 15.57 -6.77 -4.84
CA PHE A 87 14.85 -6.68 -6.10
C PHE A 87 15.83 -6.51 -7.26
N LYS A 88 15.46 -7.07 -8.38
CA LYS A 88 16.23 -6.88 -9.62
C LYS A 88 16.06 -5.48 -10.21
N ASN A 89 14.83 -4.95 -10.19
CA ASN A 89 14.48 -3.65 -10.78
C ASN A 89 13.30 -3.01 -10.03
N LEU A 90 13.50 -2.62 -8.76
CA LEU A 90 12.48 -1.93 -7.98
C LEU A 90 12.40 -0.45 -8.37
N GLY A 91 11.27 -0.01 -8.91
CA GLY A 91 11.08 1.38 -9.33
C GLY A 91 9.81 2.05 -8.84
N LEU A 92 8.92 1.32 -8.13
CA LEU A 92 7.71 1.90 -7.55
C LEU A 92 7.49 1.40 -6.12
N ILE A 93 7.32 2.33 -5.18
CA ILE A 93 6.98 2.04 -3.79
C ILE A 93 5.65 2.73 -3.47
N ILE A 94 4.68 1.96 -3.03
CA ILE A 94 3.35 2.45 -2.64
C ILE A 94 3.16 2.28 -1.14
N TYR A 95 2.77 3.37 -0.47
CA TYR A 95 2.34 3.36 0.92
C TYR A 95 0.82 3.55 0.97
N ASP A 96 0.08 2.52 1.34
CA ASP A 96 -1.33 2.70 1.69
C ASP A 96 -1.47 2.95 3.19
N GLU A 97 -2.28 3.95 3.57
CA GLU A 97 -2.38 4.47 4.94
C GLU A 97 -1.03 4.99 5.49
N GLU A 98 -0.37 5.86 4.70
CA GLU A 98 0.98 6.42 4.97
C GLU A 98 1.15 6.94 6.40
N GLN A 99 0.09 7.46 7.03
CA GLN A 99 0.12 7.99 8.39
C GLN A 99 0.43 6.92 9.45
N LYS A 100 0.25 5.64 9.12
CA LYS A 100 0.57 4.50 10.01
C LYS A 100 1.99 3.99 9.85
N LEU A 101 2.76 4.57 8.94
CA LEU A 101 4.15 4.20 8.67
C LEU A 101 5.11 5.14 9.38
N GLY A 102 6.00 4.60 10.20
CA GLY A 102 7.03 5.36 10.90
C GLY A 102 8.11 5.92 9.98
N THR A 103 8.80 6.96 10.43
CA THR A 103 9.87 7.64 9.66
C THR A 103 11.01 6.69 9.31
N LEU A 104 11.50 5.90 10.27
CA LEU A 104 12.58 4.92 10.06
C LEU A 104 12.23 3.87 8.99
N GLN A 105 10.96 3.47 8.92
CA GLN A 105 10.50 2.52 7.92
C GLN A 105 10.53 3.13 6.51
N LYS A 106 10.17 4.40 6.37
CA LYS A 106 10.25 5.13 5.09
C LYS A 106 11.69 5.32 4.64
N GLU A 107 12.58 5.61 5.57
CA GLU A 107 14.02 5.74 5.32
C GLU A 107 14.60 4.42 4.79
N LYS A 108 14.26 3.30 5.41
CA LYS A 108 14.71 1.98 4.96
C LYS A 108 14.27 1.66 3.52
N PHE A 109 13.05 2.00 3.12
CA PHE A 109 12.62 1.83 1.74
C PHE A 109 13.39 2.73 0.76
N LYS A 110 13.78 3.94 1.17
CA LYS A 110 14.63 4.82 0.37
C LYS A 110 16.05 4.27 0.19
N GLU A 111 16.58 3.59 1.20
CA GLU A 111 17.88 2.91 1.12
C GLU A 111 17.82 1.73 0.13
N ILE A 112 16.73 0.95 0.16
CA ILE A 112 16.54 -0.20 -0.74
C ILE A 112 16.44 0.25 -2.21
N ALA A 113 15.76 1.37 -2.48
CA ALA A 113 15.56 1.89 -3.83
C ALA A 113 15.53 3.42 -3.85
N PRO A 114 16.68 4.09 -3.83
CA PRO A 114 16.76 5.55 -3.74
C PRO A 114 16.13 6.28 -4.94
N ASN A 115 16.09 5.63 -6.10
CA ASN A 115 15.55 6.18 -7.34
C ASN A 115 14.12 5.73 -7.65
N ALA A 116 13.47 4.97 -6.75
CA ALA A 116 12.11 4.52 -6.97
C ALA A 116 11.10 5.68 -6.81
N HIS A 117 10.09 5.68 -7.66
CA HIS A 117 8.93 6.55 -7.47
C HIS A 117 8.16 6.15 -6.22
N VAL A 118 7.69 7.13 -5.47
CA VAL A 118 6.93 6.90 -4.24
C VAL A 118 5.52 7.45 -4.39
N LEU A 119 4.53 6.58 -4.24
CA LEU A 119 3.11 6.95 -4.17
C LEU A 119 2.59 6.70 -2.75
N ALA A 120 2.26 7.76 -2.05
CA ALA A 120 1.72 7.68 -0.68
C ALA A 120 0.23 8.04 -0.68
N LEU A 121 -0.59 7.18 -0.06
CA LEU A 121 -2.03 7.39 0.04
C LEU A 121 -2.44 7.46 1.52
N SER A 122 -3.30 8.41 1.82
CA SER A 122 -3.86 8.60 3.17
C SER A 122 -5.32 9.01 3.09
N ALA A 123 -6.13 8.58 4.06
CA ALA A 123 -7.47 9.12 4.28
C ALA A 123 -7.42 10.35 5.20
N THR A 124 -6.39 10.41 6.06
CA THR A 124 -6.19 11.47 7.05
C THR A 124 -4.74 11.97 6.92
N PRO A 125 -4.48 12.97 6.06
CA PRO A 125 -3.13 13.45 5.84
C PRO A 125 -2.54 14.01 7.16
N ILE A 126 -1.30 13.63 7.46
CA ILE A 126 -0.57 14.16 8.61
C ILE A 126 -0.18 15.61 8.30
N PRO A 127 -0.24 16.54 9.27
CA PRO A 127 0.15 17.93 9.05
C PRO A 127 1.54 18.11 8.42
N ARG A 128 2.51 17.26 8.77
CA ARG A 128 3.86 17.27 8.20
C ARG A 128 3.86 16.94 6.69
N THR A 129 3.13 15.91 6.27
CA THR A 129 3.02 15.55 4.86
C THR A 129 2.34 16.66 4.07
N LEU A 130 1.29 17.25 4.63
CA LEU A 130 0.60 18.40 4.05
C LEU A 130 1.53 19.62 3.96
N SER A 131 2.29 19.94 5.00
CA SER A 131 3.28 21.02 5.00
C SER A 131 4.35 20.83 3.93
N MET A 132 4.88 19.62 3.76
CA MET A 132 5.87 19.30 2.71
C MET A 132 5.27 19.41 1.29
N SER A 133 4.00 19.17 1.13
CA SER A 133 3.31 19.36 -0.15
C SER A 133 3.05 20.84 -0.43
N LEU A 134 2.65 21.60 0.56
CA LEU A 134 2.45 23.05 0.43
C LEU A 134 3.76 23.82 0.18
N SER A 135 4.90 23.29 0.64
CA SER A 135 6.23 23.84 0.35
C SER A 135 6.82 23.39 -1.01
N GLY A 136 6.07 22.64 -1.82
CA GLY A 136 6.52 22.17 -3.14
C GLY A 136 7.53 21.02 -3.10
N VAL A 137 7.81 20.44 -1.94
CA VAL A 137 8.74 19.31 -1.78
C VAL A 137 8.11 17.99 -2.24
N LYS A 138 6.76 17.90 -2.24
CA LYS A 138 6.00 16.74 -2.71
C LYS A 138 4.77 17.20 -3.48
N ASP A 139 4.49 16.54 -4.60
CA ASP A 139 3.23 16.72 -5.30
C ASP A 139 2.06 16.18 -4.48
N LEU A 140 0.94 16.89 -4.51
CA LEU A 140 -0.29 16.54 -3.80
C LEU A 140 -1.47 16.45 -4.78
N SER A 141 -2.19 15.35 -4.71
CA SER A 141 -3.46 15.16 -5.42
C SER A 141 -4.59 14.87 -4.44
N LEU A 142 -5.70 15.56 -4.57
CA LEU A 142 -6.87 15.39 -3.71
C LEU A 142 -7.97 14.63 -4.45
N ILE A 143 -8.52 13.59 -3.82
CA ILE A 143 -9.70 12.86 -4.29
C ILE A 143 -10.88 13.34 -3.46
N LEU A 144 -11.65 14.28 -3.99
CA LEU A 144 -12.73 14.97 -3.27
C LEU A 144 -14.11 14.34 -3.48
N THR A 145 -14.31 13.59 -4.57
CA THR A 145 -15.60 12.97 -4.88
C THR A 145 -15.73 11.61 -4.18
N ALA A 146 -16.75 11.47 -3.34
CA ALA A 146 -17.06 10.20 -2.72
C ALA A 146 -17.65 9.21 -3.76
N PRO A 147 -17.45 7.87 -3.58
CA PRO A 147 -18.14 6.86 -4.38
C PRO A 147 -19.66 6.99 -4.21
N PHE A 148 -20.41 6.81 -5.30
CA PHE A 148 -21.89 6.96 -5.31
C PHE A 148 -22.60 6.03 -4.32
N GLU A 149 -22.06 4.85 -4.05
CA GLU A 149 -22.65 3.84 -3.16
C GLU A 149 -22.35 4.07 -1.67
N ARG A 150 -21.56 5.10 -1.34
CA ARG A 150 -21.19 5.35 0.05
C ARG A 150 -22.23 6.22 0.73
N LEU A 151 -23.08 5.62 1.56
CA LEU A 151 -23.99 6.35 2.44
C LEU A 151 -23.18 7.21 3.43
N ALA A 152 -23.67 8.43 3.66
CA ALA A 152 -23.09 9.31 4.66
C ALA A 152 -23.35 8.76 6.07
N VAL A 153 -22.30 8.69 6.89
CA VAL A 153 -22.45 8.38 8.32
C VAL A 153 -23.00 9.62 9.04
N ARG A 154 -24.12 9.46 9.72
CA ARG A 154 -24.67 10.51 10.59
C ARG A 154 -24.06 10.33 11.98
N SER A 155 -23.39 11.36 12.47
CA SER A 155 -22.78 11.34 13.80
C SER A 155 -23.59 12.18 14.77
N TYR A 156 -23.91 11.63 15.92
CA TYR A 156 -24.63 12.30 16.99
C TYR A 156 -23.78 12.30 18.25
N VAL A 157 -23.80 13.40 18.99
CA VAL A 157 -23.22 13.50 20.32
C VAL A 157 -24.38 13.65 21.29
N ALA A 158 -24.61 12.65 22.13
CA ALA A 158 -25.67 12.62 23.11
C ALA A 158 -25.17 12.08 24.45
N LYS A 159 -25.94 12.26 25.53
CA LYS A 159 -25.67 11.55 26.79
C LYS A 159 -25.86 10.05 26.54
N PHE A 160 -25.07 9.24 27.27
CA PHE A 160 -25.22 7.78 27.20
C PHE A 160 -26.64 7.36 27.50
N ASP A 161 -27.29 6.64 26.58
CA ASP A 161 -28.62 6.09 26.67
C ASP A 161 -28.71 4.79 25.89
N GLU A 162 -29.10 3.71 26.57
CA GLU A 162 -29.18 2.37 25.96
C GLU A 162 -30.23 2.26 24.85
N ILE A 163 -31.31 3.06 24.93
CA ILE A 163 -32.37 3.06 23.92
C ILE A 163 -31.82 3.64 22.62
N THR A 164 -31.17 4.80 22.69
CA THR A 164 -30.54 5.47 21.53
C THR A 164 -29.49 4.60 20.87
N ILE A 165 -28.72 3.81 21.65
CA ILE A 165 -27.71 2.90 21.10
C ILE A 165 -28.34 1.73 20.33
N LYS A 166 -29.51 1.25 20.78
CA LYS A 166 -30.22 0.15 20.11
C LYS A 166 -30.90 0.58 18.81
N GLU A 167 -31.23 1.86 18.69
CA GLU A 167 -31.90 2.44 17.51
C GLU A 167 -30.89 2.92 16.43
N ALA A 168 -29.63 3.05 16.77
CA ALA A 168 -28.55 3.48 15.86
C ALA A 168 -27.95 2.33 15.06
#